data_40a7a48f22af9b639c284ec1050695b0
#
_entry.id   40a7a48f22af9b639c284ec1050695b0
#
_cell.length_a   1.000
_cell.length_b   1.000
_cell.length_c   1.000
_cell.angle_alpha   90.00
_cell.angle_beta   90.00
_cell.angle_gamma   90.00
#
_symmetry.space_group_name_H-M   'P 1'
#
loop_
_entity.id
_entity.type
_entity.pdbx_description
1 polymer ?
#
loop_
_entity_poly.entity_id
_entity_poly.type
_entity_poly.pdbx_seq_one_letter_code
_entity_poly.pdbx_strand_id
1 'polypeptide(L)'
;MFKFIKNAESIDLVGEGVVFKNISISVNAENEKVYTLPISKVEDGLIYGVCDEAEATVKIIEKDGVLTLVAEGGFIRDRSKNQFFDHPNTNLKANGAFSFTFTEIEGLKSYTASNLDVFWSRADVIGGNDIKKVAPKTQAIIYQGENNYGCLFATCDKQYKSVFKGSENGLSASLESYKRGLMKFSGVLFFFATDVTPYALPKTLTDYGLKFLGKKAAPANQKRYPEIFEYLGWCSWDAFPYCVSHQGLLEKFEEFKTKNIPVRWGILDDMWSTLDGENSSATMHDLKLVDFKAESKQFPQGLKAAVSEVKEKYGVKMGAWHPITGYWYGFDPNGTTVRENPQYFTQNNDVRVVVKPTAEDMFGYHNTFYTYLKDAGIDFVKVDCQSGLEWFYRNMGTIGEVADALHTGIEGAVGLNFDGDIIN
;
A
#
# COMPACT_ATOMS: atom_id res chain seq x y z
N MET A 1 -21.09 23.11 6.33
CA MET A 1 -21.27 22.64 4.94
C MET A 1 -20.19 23.25 4.07
N PHE A 2 -19.45 22.41 3.34
CA PHE A 2 -18.40 22.85 2.42
C PHE A 2 -18.99 23.30 1.08
N LYS A 3 -18.35 24.27 0.45
CA LYS A 3 -18.74 24.78 -0.87
C LYS A 3 -17.57 25.39 -1.63
N PHE A 4 -17.63 25.36 -2.95
CA PHE A 4 -16.72 26.12 -3.79
C PHE A 4 -17.19 27.57 -3.93
N ILE A 5 -16.26 28.50 -3.71
CA ILE A 5 -16.52 29.94 -3.84
C ILE A 5 -15.62 30.50 -4.94
N LYS A 6 -16.24 31.15 -5.92
CA LYS A 6 -15.51 31.89 -6.95
C LYS A 6 -15.27 33.31 -6.49
N ASN A 7 -14.02 33.70 -6.35
CA ASN A 7 -13.57 35.06 -6.13
C ASN A 7 -13.21 35.73 -7.48
N ALA A 8 -12.74 36.97 -7.46
CA ALA A 8 -12.39 37.70 -8.68
C ALA A 8 -11.33 36.97 -9.53
N GLU A 9 -10.31 36.38 -8.89
CA GLU A 9 -9.17 35.76 -9.57
C GLU A 9 -8.91 34.30 -9.13
N SER A 10 -9.69 33.77 -8.18
CA SER A 10 -9.45 32.46 -7.58
C SER A 10 -10.72 31.69 -7.30
N ILE A 11 -10.56 30.41 -7.01
CA ILE A 11 -11.63 29.53 -6.51
C ILE A 11 -11.11 28.92 -5.21
N ASP A 12 -11.92 29.01 -4.16
CA ASP A 12 -11.61 28.45 -2.86
C ASP A 12 -12.61 27.36 -2.48
N LEU A 13 -12.20 26.39 -1.68
CA LEU A 13 -13.10 25.43 -1.02
C LEU A 13 -13.22 25.85 0.45
N VAL A 14 -14.42 26.22 0.85
CA VAL A 14 -14.69 26.84 2.15
C VAL A 14 -15.72 26.04 2.93
N GLY A 15 -15.47 25.78 4.21
CA GLY A 15 -16.44 25.17 5.13
C GLY A 15 -15.84 24.90 6.51
N GLU A 16 -16.71 24.93 7.53
CA GLU A 16 -16.40 24.53 8.91
C GLU A 16 -15.15 25.20 9.53
N GLY A 17 -14.93 26.48 9.21
CA GLY A 17 -13.77 27.23 9.70
C GLY A 17 -12.46 26.87 9.01
N VAL A 18 -12.51 26.20 7.85
CA VAL A 18 -11.37 25.84 7.03
C VAL A 18 -11.53 26.41 5.62
N VAL A 19 -10.46 26.93 5.06
CA VAL A 19 -10.40 27.42 3.68
C VAL A 19 -9.19 26.84 2.99
N PHE A 20 -9.43 26.12 1.89
CA PHE A 20 -8.40 25.70 0.94
C PHE A 20 -8.38 26.71 -0.21
N LYS A 21 -7.26 27.44 -0.34
CA LYS A 21 -7.19 28.60 -1.25
C LYS A 21 -6.64 28.28 -2.63
N ASN A 22 -7.10 29.04 -3.62
CA ASN A 22 -6.59 29.06 -4.99
C ASN A 22 -6.59 27.69 -5.63
N ILE A 23 -7.76 27.09 -5.76
CA ILE A 23 -7.94 25.76 -6.36
C ILE A 23 -7.63 25.78 -7.83
N SER A 24 -6.85 24.80 -8.26
CA SER A 24 -6.64 24.46 -9.66
C SER A 24 -6.77 22.96 -9.89
N ILE A 25 -7.15 22.58 -11.11
CA ILE A 25 -7.30 21.18 -11.51
C ILE A 25 -6.53 20.90 -12.79
N SER A 26 -5.98 19.69 -12.89
CA SER A 26 -5.24 19.27 -14.08
C SER A 26 -5.40 17.76 -14.34
N VAL A 27 -5.26 17.38 -15.62
CA VAL A 27 -5.17 15.99 -16.05
C VAL A 27 -3.76 15.75 -16.58
N ASN A 28 -3.12 14.68 -16.09
CA ASN A 28 -1.76 14.32 -16.47
C ASN A 28 -1.81 13.19 -17.50
N ALA A 29 -1.13 13.37 -18.63
CA ALA A 29 -0.98 12.34 -19.66
C ALA A 29 0.26 11.47 -19.40
N GLU A 30 0.30 10.28 -20.00
CA GLU A 30 1.38 9.29 -19.86
C GLU A 30 2.76 9.81 -20.24
N ASN A 31 2.85 10.79 -21.14
CA ASN A 31 4.07 11.45 -21.55
C ASN A 31 4.51 12.59 -20.61
N GLU A 32 4.03 12.57 -19.37
CA GLU A 32 4.26 13.60 -18.35
C GLU A 32 3.71 15.00 -18.72
N LYS A 33 2.94 15.12 -19.79
CA LYS A 33 2.29 16.36 -20.14
C LYS A 33 1.11 16.63 -19.20
N VAL A 34 1.12 17.82 -18.62
CA VAL A 34 0.07 18.30 -17.72
C VAL A 34 -0.89 19.19 -18.51
N TYR A 35 -2.16 18.86 -18.47
CA TYR A 35 -3.24 19.68 -19.04
C TYR A 35 -3.98 20.39 -17.91
N THR A 36 -3.65 21.65 -17.67
CA THR A 36 -4.42 22.49 -16.75
C THR A 36 -5.79 22.73 -17.35
N LEU A 37 -6.83 22.54 -16.54
CA LEU A 37 -8.21 22.73 -16.96
C LEU A 37 -8.73 24.07 -16.43
N PRO A 38 -8.94 25.08 -17.28
CA PRO A 38 -9.65 26.29 -16.90
C PRO A 38 -11.02 25.92 -16.32
N ILE A 39 -11.29 26.37 -15.08
CA ILE A 39 -12.57 26.09 -14.43
C ILE A 39 -13.63 27.01 -15.03
N SER A 40 -14.54 26.42 -15.78
CA SER A 40 -15.60 27.12 -16.53
C SER A 40 -16.92 27.20 -15.77
N LYS A 41 -17.15 26.29 -14.81
CA LYS A 41 -18.35 26.26 -13.99
C LYS A 41 -18.01 26.07 -12.52
N VAL A 42 -18.63 26.88 -11.64
CA VAL A 42 -18.53 26.77 -10.19
C VAL A 42 -19.96 26.81 -9.62
N GLU A 43 -20.30 25.79 -8.88
CA GLU A 43 -21.51 25.68 -8.06
C GLU A 43 -21.09 25.34 -6.64
N ASP A 44 -21.99 25.48 -5.65
CA ASP A 44 -21.63 25.24 -4.25
C ASP A 44 -20.98 23.88 -4.01
N GLY A 45 -21.49 22.82 -4.62
CA GLY A 45 -21.00 21.45 -4.46
C GLY A 45 -20.16 20.90 -5.62
N LEU A 46 -19.83 21.74 -6.65
CA LEU A 46 -19.20 21.24 -7.86
C LEU A 46 -18.37 22.30 -8.57
N ILE A 47 -17.20 21.89 -9.08
CA ILE A 47 -16.47 22.64 -10.12
C ILE A 47 -16.30 21.76 -11.37
N TYR A 48 -16.35 22.40 -12.54
CA TYR A 48 -16.08 21.76 -13.82
C TYR A 48 -15.03 22.56 -14.59
N GLY A 49 -14.01 21.87 -15.06
CA GLY A 49 -12.94 22.42 -15.87
C GLY A 49 -12.79 21.67 -17.18
N VAL A 50 -12.40 22.38 -18.22
CA VAL A 50 -12.27 21.84 -19.58
C VAL A 50 -11.19 22.60 -20.36
N CYS A 51 -10.45 21.86 -21.20
CA CYS A 51 -9.61 22.36 -22.27
C CYS A 51 -9.83 21.53 -23.54
N ASP A 52 -9.13 21.82 -24.62
CA ASP A 52 -9.31 21.12 -25.90
C ASP A 52 -9.04 19.62 -25.83
N GLU A 53 -8.26 19.16 -24.82
CA GLU A 53 -7.77 17.78 -24.71
C GLU A 53 -8.46 16.96 -23.63
N ALA A 54 -8.97 17.62 -22.57
CA ALA A 54 -9.48 16.93 -21.39
C ALA A 54 -10.52 17.76 -20.65
N GLU A 55 -11.35 17.04 -19.90
CA GLU A 55 -12.36 17.63 -19.01
C GLU A 55 -12.39 16.91 -17.68
N ALA A 56 -12.79 17.60 -16.62
CA ALA A 56 -13.00 17.02 -15.30
C ALA A 56 -14.03 17.78 -14.47
N THR A 57 -14.69 17.03 -13.62
CA THR A 57 -15.57 17.53 -12.57
C THR A 57 -15.03 17.11 -11.20
N VAL A 58 -15.02 18.03 -10.23
CA VAL A 58 -14.79 17.71 -8.82
C VAL A 58 -16.07 17.99 -8.05
N LYS A 59 -16.52 17.00 -7.28
CA LYS A 59 -17.78 17.05 -6.50
C LYS A 59 -17.49 16.97 -5.02
N ILE A 60 -18.24 17.73 -4.23
CA ILE A 60 -18.30 17.64 -2.78
C ILE A 60 -19.41 16.65 -2.39
N ILE A 61 -19.07 15.72 -1.52
CA ILE A 61 -20.02 14.88 -0.79
C ILE A 61 -19.73 15.10 0.69
N GLU A 62 -20.73 15.52 1.45
CA GLU A 62 -20.60 15.77 2.87
C GLU A 62 -21.59 14.89 3.63
N LYS A 63 -21.06 14.04 4.48
CA LYS A 63 -21.85 13.10 5.27
C LYS A 63 -21.16 12.76 6.58
N ASP A 64 -21.93 12.68 7.67
CA ASP A 64 -21.45 12.28 9.00
C ASP A 64 -20.25 13.13 9.50
N GLY A 65 -20.21 14.45 9.14
CA GLY A 65 -19.12 15.36 9.49
C GLY A 65 -17.84 15.15 8.66
N VAL A 66 -17.89 14.35 7.62
CA VAL A 66 -16.75 14.11 6.71
C VAL A 66 -17.02 14.71 5.34
N LEU A 67 -16.08 15.53 4.88
CA LEU A 67 -15.99 15.97 3.50
C LEU A 67 -15.31 14.88 2.67
N THR A 68 -15.93 14.49 1.56
CA THR A 68 -15.33 13.67 0.52
C THR A 68 -15.24 14.46 -0.76
N LEU A 69 -14.05 14.57 -1.34
CA LEU A 69 -13.88 15.08 -2.70
C LEU A 69 -13.75 13.92 -3.69
N VAL A 70 -14.59 13.94 -4.73
CA VAL A 70 -14.60 12.96 -5.82
C VAL A 70 -14.29 13.66 -7.11
N ALA A 71 -13.38 13.13 -7.90
CA ALA A 71 -13.10 13.61 -9.25
C ALA A 71 -13.54 12.59 -10.30
N GLU A 72 -14.12 13.08 -11.38
CA GLU A 72 -14.43 12.30 -12.58
C GLU A 72 -14.11 13.11 -13.83
N GLY A 73 -13.65 12.43 -14.88
CA GLY A 73 -13.31 13.12 -16.13
C GLY A 73 -12.57 12.21 -17.10
N GLY A 74 -11.87 12.82 -18.05
CA GLY A 74 -11.10 12.08 -19.01
C GLY A 74 -10.58 12.93 -20.16
N PHE A 75 -9.92 12.25 -21.11
CA PHE A 75 -9.49 12.84 -22.36
C PHE A 75 -10.66 12.90 -23.36
N ILE A 76 -10.82 14.05 -24.04
CA ILE A 76 -11.86 14.27 -25.05
C ILE A 76 -11.50 13.55 -26.35
N ARG A 77 -10.20 13.49 -26.68
CA ARG A 77 -9.70 12.80 -27.88
C ARG A 77 -9.20 11.42 -27.54
N ASP A 78 -9.54 10.43 -28.38
CA ASP A 78 -9.03 9.07 -28.24
C ASP A 78 -7.53 9.02 -28.47
N ARG A 79 -6.78 8.77 -27.40
CA ARG A 79 -5.31 8.64 -27.40
C ARG A 79 -4.87 7.18 -27.28
N SER A 80 -5.81 6.25 -27.13
CA SER A 80 -5.51 4.81 -26.97
C SER A 80 -4.75 4.20 -28.16
N LYS A 81 -4.80 4.87 -29.32
CA LYS A 81 -4.15 4.45 -30.57
C LYS A 81 -2.79 5.10 -30.82
N ASN A 82 -2.27 5.89 -29.91
CA ASN A 82 -0.97 6.58 -30.09
C ASN A 82 0.17 5.61 -29.77
N GLN A 83 0.70 4.94 -30.78
CA GLN A 83 1.78 3.95 -30.69
C GLN A 83 3.11 4.48 -30.12
N PHE A 84 3.25 5.78 -29.92
CA PHE A 84 4.47 6.40 -29.33
C PHE A 84 4.60 6.23 -27.82
N PHE A 85 3.60 5.65 -27.15
CA PHE A 85 3.60 5.52 -25.68
C PHE A 85 4.00 4.14 -25.15
N ASP A 86 4.29 3.19 -26.02
CA ASP A 86 4.72 1.84 -25.64
C ASP A 86 6.24 1.71 -25.43
N HIS A 87 6.85 2.62 -24.67
CA HIS A 87 8.22 2.39 -24.22
C HIS A 87 8.24 1.65 -22.88
N PRO A 88 8.77 0.40 -22.85
CA PRO A 88 8.79 -0.43 -21.64
C PRO A 88 9.66 0.11 -20.50
N ASN A 89 10.51 1.11 -20.76
CA ASN A 89 11.53 1.60 -19.85
C ASN A 89 11.27 2.99 -19.27
N THR A 90 10.12 3.59 -19.44
CA THR A 90 9.82 4.83 -18.75
C THR A 90 9.38 4.54 -17.32
N ASN A 91 10.06 5.16 -16.35
CA ASN A 91 9.58 5.28 -14.98
C ASN A 91 8.21 5.99 -15.00
N LEU A 92 7.16 5.19 -15.22
CA LEU A 92 5.83 5.72 -15.41
C LEU A 92 5.31 6.17 -14.06
N LYS A 93 5.36 7.45 -13.87
CA LYS A 93 4.44 8.11 -12.95
C LYS A 93 3.02 7.77 -13.38
N ALA A 94 2.16 7.67 -12.43
CA ALA A 94 0.77 7.32 -12.53
C ALA A 94 0.10 7.78 -13.83
N ASN A 95 -0.43 6.85 -14.56
CA ASN A 95 -1.03 7.08 -15.87
C ASN A 95 -2.43 7.64 -15.73
N GLY A 96 -2.71 8.73 -16.43
CA GLY A 96 -3.99 9.37 -16.43
C GLY A 96 -4.37 10.02 -15.10
N ALA A 97 -3.38 10.36 -14.30
CA ALA A 97 -3.59 11.00 -13.01
C ALA A 97 -4.30 12.34 -13.18
N PHE A 98 -5.31 12.51 -12.37
CA PHE A 98 -5.94 13.79 -12.13
C PHE A 98 -5.32 14.42 -10.89
N SER A 99 -5.14 15.73 -10.88
CA SER A 99 -4.65 16.47 -9.71
C SER A 99 -5.57 17.61 -9.36
N PHE A 100 -5.92 17.69 -8.09
CA PHE A 100 -6.60 18.79 -7.42
C PHE A 100 -5.58 19.49 -6.54
N THR A 101 -5.27 20.75 -6.83
CA THR A 101 -4.20 21.50 -6.16
C THR A 101 -4.76 22.73 -5.47
N PHE A 102 -4.28 23.03 -4.27
CA PHE A 102 -4.55 24.26 -3.54
C PHE A 102 -3.25 24.83 -2.98
N THR A 103 -3.14 26.17 -2.91
CA THR A 103 -1.89 26.84 -2.56
C THR A 103 -1.69 26.97 -1.07
N GLU A 104 -2.78 26.95 -0.28
CA GLU A 104 -2.76 27.23 1.16
C GLU A 104 -3.95 26.57 1.86
N ILE A 105 -3.76 26.19 3.12
CA ILE A 105 -4.83 25.96 4.10
C ILE A 105 -4.81 27.14 5.06
N GLU A 106 -5.86 27.97 5.05
CA GLU A 106 -5.91 29.18 5.87
C GLU A 106 -5.85 28.83 7.36
N GLY A 107 -5.01 29.57 8.12
CA GLY A 107 -4.83 29.36 9.56
C GLY A 107 -4.04 28.11 9.94
N LEU A 108 -3.42 27.42 8.99
CA LEU A 108 -2.53 26.28 9.27
C LEU A 108 -1.28 26.75 10.00
N LYS A 109 -1.02 26.17 11.18
CA LYS A 109 0.16 26.48 12.01
C LYS A 109 1.29 25.50 11.84
N SER A 110 0.93 24.20 11.83
CA SER A 110 1.89 23.10 11.69
C SER A 110 1.18 21.85 11.21
N TYR A 111 1.92 20.90 10.63
CA TYR A 111 1.37 19.62 10.22
C TYR A 111 2.38 18.48 10.39
N THR A 112 1.84 17.26 10.44
CA THR A 112 2.57 16.01 10.27
C THR A 112 2.03 15.30 9.06
N ALA A 113 2.91 14.64 8.30
CA ALA A 113 2.54 13.87 7.12
C ALA A 113 3.04 12.44 7.26
N SER A 114 2.24 11.48 6.80
CA SER A 114 2.65 10.07 6.65
C SER A 114 2.79 9.75 5.18
N ASN A 115 3.99 9.43 4.74
CA ASN A 115 4.30 9.11 3.35
C ASN A 115 4.90 7.71 3.21
N LEU A 116 4.79 7.15 2.02
CA LEU A 116 5.49 5.94 1.62
C LEU A 116 6.84 6.32 1.02
N ASP A 117 7.94 6.00 1.74
CA ASP A 117 9.30 6.18 1.25
C ASP A 117 9.89 4.83 0.89
N VAL A 118 10.08 4.57 -0.39
CA VAL A 118 10.56 3.31 -0.96
C VAL A 118 9.71 2.12 -0.49
N PHE A 119 10.02 1.52 0.65
CA PHE A 119 9.34 0.33 1.21
C PHE A 119 8.63 0.59 2.55
N TRP A 120 8.83 1.78 3.15
CA TRP A 120 8.41 2.07 4.51
C TRP A 120 7.43 3.24 4.56
N SER A 121 6.41 3.10 5.41
CA SER A 121 5.64 4.26 5.81
C SER A 121 6.45 5.10 6.79
N ARG A 122 6.62 6.39 6.50
CA ARG A 122 7.33 7.34 7.36
C ARG A 122 6.38 8.41 7.85
N ALA A 123 6.56 8.81 9.10
CA ALA A 123 5.95 10.00 9.64
C ALA A 123 6.96 11.15 9.54
N ASP A 124 6.65 12.14 8.73
CA ASP A 124 7.42 13.38 8.66
C ASP A 124 6.77 14.43 9.54
N VAL A 125 7.49 14.88 10.55
CA VAL A 125 7.10 16.04 11.34
C VAL A 125 7.76 17.25 10.70
N ILE A 126 7.01 17.96 9.89
CA ILE A 126 7.48 19.22 9.30
C ILE A 126 7.00 20.34 10.20
N GLY A 127 7.90 20.89 11.01
CA GLY A 127 7.62 22.09 11.79
C GLY A 127 7.37 23.26 10.86
N GLY A 128 6.11 23.77 10.83
CA GLY A 128 5.72 24.93 10.03
C GLY A 128 4.47 24.69 9.19
N ASN A 129 4.11 25.71 8.41
CA ASN A 129 2.87 25.78 7.63
C ASN A 129 3.08 25.66 6.12
N ASP A 130 4.28 25.32 5.67
CA ASP A 130 4.62 25.25 4.24
C ASP A 130 4.23 23.90 3.64
N ILE A 131 3.00 23.78 3.16
CA ILE A 131 2.45 22.56 2.53
C ILE A 131 3.14 22.20 1.21
N LYS A 132 3.95 23.09 0.63
CA LYS A 132 4.75 22.82 -0.57
C LYS A 132 5.85 21.79 -0.33
N LYS A 133 6.23 21.59 0.95
CA LYS A 133 7.26 20.62 1.38
C LYS A 133 6.73 19.20 1.64
N VAL A 134 5.43 18.97 1.51
CA VAL A 134 4.85 17.64 1.69
C VAL A 134 5.49 16.65 0.70
N ALA A 135 6.03 15.56 1.24
CA ALA A 135 6.72 14.54 0.46
C ALA A 135 5.77 13.86 -0.55
N PRO A 136 6.28 13.39 -1.69
CA PRO A 136 5.50 12.56 -2.62
C PRO A 136 4.96 11.30 -1.94
N LYS A 137 3.84 10.76 -2.46
CA LYS A 137 3.17 9.56 -1.92
C LYS A 137 2.71 9.70 -0.47
N THR A 138 2.48 10.92 0.00
CA THR A 138 1.87 11.15 1.30
C THR A 138 0.43 10.66 1.30
N GLN A 139 0.07 9.90 2.34
CA GLN A 139 -1.23 9.25 2.49
C GLN A 139 -2.13 9.95 3.49
N ALA A 140 -1.55 10.59 4.49
CA ALA A 140 -2.30 11.33 5.50
C ALA A 140 -1.54 12.58 5.92
N ILE A 141 -2.28 13.66 6.17
CA ILE A 141 -1.75 14.92 6.70
C ILE A 141 -2.66 15.34 7.85
N ILE A 142 -2.11 15.37 9.05
CA ILE A 142 -2.78 15.93 10.23
C ILE A 142 -2.19 17.30 10.49
N TYR A 143 -3.02 18.32 10.58
CA TYR A 143 -2.56 19.68 10.81
C TYR A 143 -3.24 20.33 12.01
N GLN A 144 -2.55 21.29 12.61
CA GLN A 144 -3.07 22.18 13.62
C GLN A 144 -3.51 23.49 12.96
N GLY A 145 -4.78 23.81 13.08
CA GLY A 145 -5.36 25.11 12.74
C GLY A 145 -5.34 26.07 13.91
N GLU A 146 -6.11 27.15 13.82
CA GLU A 146 -6.22 28.14 14.91
C GLU A 146 -6.92 27.59 16.14
N ASN A 147 -8.05 26.92 15.96
CA ASN A 147 -8.92 26.47 17.06
C ASN A 147 -9.22 24.95 17.01
N ASN A 148 -8.75 24.25 15.97
CA ASN A 148 -9.01 22.84 15.74
C ASN A 148 -7.83 22.16 15.05
N TYR A 149 -7.94 20.83 14.92
CA TYR A 149 -7.09 20.01 14.06
C TYR A 149 -7.88 19.58 12.83
N GLY A 150 -7.21 19.41 11.71
CA GLY A 150 -7.78 18.82 10.51
C GLY A 150 -6.97 17.62 10.02
N CYS A 151 -7.61 16.70 9.33
CA CYS A 151 -6.93 15.58 8.71
C CYS A 151 -7.39 15.42 7.25
N LEU A 152 -6.41 15.47 6.33
CA LEU A 152 -6.59 15.05 4.94
C LEU A 152 -6.14 13.60 4.83
N PHE A 153 -7.00 12.73 4.33
CA PHE A 153 -6.79 11.29 4.30
C PHE A 153 -7.00 10.76 2.87
N ALA A 154 -5.90 10.35 2.25
CA ALA A 154 -5.92 9.72 0.93
C ALA A 154 -6.44 8.28 1.02
N THR A 155 -6.92 7.74 -0.09
CA THR A 155 -7.56 6.43 -0.12
C THR A 155 -7.25 5.66 -1.39
N CYS A 156 -7.60 4.37 -1.39
CA CYS A 156 -7.57 3.52 -2.57
C CYS A 156 -8.98 2.97 -2.82
N ASP A 157 -9.58 3.36 -3.94
CA ASP A 157 -10.85 2.81 -4.40
C ASP A 157 -10.65 1.59 -5.33
N LYS A 158 -11.61 1.28 -6.17
CA LYS A 158 -11.52 0.15 -7.11
C LYS A 158 -10.46 0.32 -8.19
N GLN A 159 -10.18 1.54 -8.61
CA GLN A 159 -9.30 1.81 -9.75
C GLN A 159 -8.09 2.65 -9.37
N TYR A 160 -8.31 3.66 -8.54
CA TYR A 160 -7.31 4.67 -8.25
C TYR A 160 -6.89 4.67 -6.78
N LYS A 161 -5.62 4.86 -6.58
CA LYS A 161 -5.05 5.30 -5.31
C LYS A 161 -4.92 6.82 -5.35
N SER A 162 -5.32 7.51 -4.30
CA SER A 162 -4.99 8.91 -4.13
C SER A 162 -3.73 9.10 -3.30
N VAL A 163 -3.00 10.18 -3.58
CA VAL A 163 -1.79 10.57 -2.85
C VAL A 163 -1.69 12.08 -2.79
N PHE A 164 -1.03 12.59 -1.75
CA PHE A 164 -0.65 13.99 -1.65
C PHE A 164 0.81 14.20 -2.05
N LYS A 165 1.08 15.38 -2.60
CA LYS A 165 2.43 15.85 -2.94
C LYS A 165 2.49 17.36 -2.93
N GLY A 166 3.46 17.91 -2.21
CA GLY A 166 3.82 19.33 -2.27
C GLY A 166 4.62 19.67 -3.53
N SER A 167 4.48 20.90 -4.00
CA SER A 167 5.23 21.47 -5.09
C SER A 167 5.24 22.99 -4.98
N GLU A 168 5.97 23.70 -5.85
CA GLU A 168 5.93 25.17 -5.90
C GLU A 168 4.51 25.73 -6.12
N ASN A 169 3.64 24.95 -6.74
CA ASN A 169 2.25 25.33 -7.00
C ASN A 169 1.29 25.09 -5.82
N GLY A 170 1.76 24.48 -4.72
CA GLY A 170 0.94 24.14 -3.56
C GLY A 170 0.92 22.65 -3.26
N LEU A 171 -0.13 22.21 -2.57
CA LEU A 171 -0.40 20.80 -2.25
C LEU A 171 -1.39 20.23 -3.23
N SER A 172 -1.02 19.14 -3.88
CA SER A 172 -1.88 18.40 -4.81
C SER A 172 -2.35 17.09 -4.19
N ALA A 173 -3.65 16.80 -4.33
CA ALA A 173 -4.22 15.47 -4.19
C ALA A 173 -4.38 14.86 -5.59
N SER A 174 -3.74 13.74 -5.86
CA SER A 174 -3.68 13.13 -7.19
C SER A 174 -4.23 11.72 -7.22
N LEU A 175 -4.90 11.33 -8.30
CA LEU A 175 -5.36 9.97 -8.57
C LEU A 175 -4.30 9.22 -9.38
N GLU A 176 -3.92 8.02 -8.94
CA GLU A 176 -2.93 7.16 -9.57
C GLU A 176 -3.49 5.76 -9.82
N SER A 177 -3.40 5.27 -11.06
CA SER A 177 -3.93 3.94 -11.44
C SER A 177 -2.88 2.86 -11.61
N TYR A 178 -1.64 3.23 -11.94
CA TYR A 178 -0.56 2.32 -12.37
C TYR A 178 -0.90 1.45 -13.58
N LYS A 179 -1.91 1.86 -14.36
CA LYS A 179 -2.33 1.22 -15.60
C LYS A 179 -2.36 2.24 -16.74
N ARG A 180 -1.75 1.88 -17.87
CA ARG A 180 -1.74 2.69 -19.09
C ARG A 180 -3.05 2.62 -19.85
N GLY A 181 -3.28 3.62 -20.72
CA GLY A 181 -4.38 3.63 -21.68
C GLY A 181 -5.75 3.95 -21.10
N LEU A 182 -5.82 4.43 -19.85
CA LEU A 182 -7.08 4.86 -19.26
C LEU A 182 -7.47 6.24 -19.81
N MET A 183 -8.56 6.27 -20.58
CA MET A 183 -9.08 7.51 -21.18
C MET A 183 -10.00 8.27 -20.24
N LYS A 184 -10.58 7.59 -19.26
CA LYS A 184 -11.48 8.16 -18.24
C LYS A 184 -10.98 7.82 -16.85
N PHE A 185 -11.30 8.67 -15.91
CA PHE A 185 -11.05 8.42 -14.49
C PHE A 185 -12.29 8.79 -13.65
N SER A 186 -12.45 8.10 -12.56
CA SER A 186 -13.39 8.43 -11.50
C SER A 186 -12.82 7.88 -10.20
N GLY A 187 -12.67 8.73 -9.17
CA GLY A 187 -12.09 8.28 -7.91
C GLY A 187 -12.22 9.31 -6.78
N VAL A 188 -12.00 8.83 -5.57
CA VAL A 188 -11.96 9.66 -4.35
C VAL A 188 -10.59 10.30 -4.23
N LEU A 189 -10.55 11.65 -4.20
CA LEU A 189 -9.33 12.40 -3.99
C LEU A 189 -8.85 12.31 -2.55
N PHE A 190 -9.74 12.59 -1.61
CA PHE A 190 -9.47 12.44 -0.18
C PHE A 190 -10.75 12.57 0.66
N PHE A 191 -10.66 12.05 1.87
CA PHE A 191 -11.56 12.37 2.97
C PHE A 191 -10.95 13.47 3.83
N PHE A 192 -11.79 14.31 4.41
CA PHE A 192 -11.37 15.36 5.31
C PHE A 192 -12.36 15.53 6.46
N ALA A 193 -11.84 15.72 7.67
CA ALA A 193 -12.61 16.08 8.84
C ALA A 193 -11.79 16.98 9.77
N THR A 194 -12.49 17.68 10.67
CA THR A 194 -11.89 18.48 11.75
C THR A 194 -12.36 18.00 13.12
N ASP A 195 -11.52 18.16 14.13
CA ASP A 195 -11.84 17.87 15.52
C ASP A 195 -11.04 18.79 16.47
N VAL A 196 -11.47 18.90 17.70
CA VAL A 196 -10.74 19.63 18.77
C VAL A 196 -9.48 18.87 19.23
N THR A 197 -9.34 17.59 18.85
CA THR A 197 -8.19 16.73 19.13
C THR A 197 -7.76 15.97 17.86
N PRO A 198 -6.44 15.81 17.59
CA PRO A 198 -5.98 15.09 16.41
C PRO A 198 -6.19 13.57 16.50
N TYR A 199 -6.33 13.02 17.71
CA TYR A 199 -6.27 11.56 17.93
C TYR A 199 -7.48 10.78 17.40
N ALA A 200 -8.65 11.42 17.34
CA ALA A 200 -9.86 10.79 16.83
C ALA A 200 -9.94 10.77 15.30
N LEU A 201 -9.29 11.73 14.63
CA LEU A 201 -9.43 11.97 13.19
C LEU A 201 -9.06 10.76 12.31
N PRO A 202 -7.92 10.06 12.50
CA PRO A 202 -7.58 8.91 11.67
C PRO A 202 -8.62 7.78 11.76
N LYS A 203 -9.11 7.53 12.99
CA LYS A 203 -10.15 6.51 13.19
C LYS A 203 -11.47 6.90 12.52
N THR A 204 -11.91 8.13 12.72
CA THR A 204 -13.15 8.66 12.12
C THR A 204 -13.11 8.53 10.59
N LEU A 205 -12.01 8.95 9.96
CA LEU A 205 -11.84 8.90 8.51
C LEU A 205 -11.70 7.48 7.99
N THR A 206 -11.04 6.59 8.73
CA THR A 206 -10.95 5.16 8.36
C THR A 206 -12.33 4.49 8.42
N ASP A 207 -13.06 4.65 9.52
CA ASP A 207 -14.39 4.05 9.70
C ASP A 207 -15.38 4.56 8.63
N TYR A 208 -15.33 5.86 8.35
CA TYR A 208 -16.13 6.46 7.28
C TYR A 208 -15.73 5.94 5.90
N GLY A 209 -14.43 5.92 5.60
CA GLY A 209 -13.88 5.50 4.32
C GLY A 209 -14.21 4.05 3.98
N LEU A 210 -14.10 3.13 4.94
CA LEU A 210 -14.50 1.73 4.77
C LEU A 210 -15.97 1.60 4.35
N LYS A 211 -16.87 2.36 5.00
CA LYS A 211 -18.30 2.37 4.64
C LYS A 211 -18.55 3.02 3.29
N PHE A 212 -17.92 4.17 3.03
CA PHE A 212 -18.09 4.93 1.79
C PHE A 212 -17.64 4.12 0.57
N LEU A 213 -16.49 3.43 0.68
CA LEU A 213 -15.91 2.62 -0.38
C LEU A 213 -16.51 1.21 -0.47
N GLY A 214 -17.41 0.85 0.45
CA GLY A 214 -18.00 -0.49 0.51
C GLY A 214 -16.99 -1.60 0.79
N LYS A 215 -15.90 -1.28 1.52
CA LYS A 215 -14.88 -2.25 1.90
C LYS A 215 -15.36 -3.12 3.05
N LYS A 216 -15.05 -4.42 2.98
CA LYS A 216 -15.42 -5.41 3.99
C LYS A 216 -14.43 -5.48 5.16
N ALA A 217 -13.32 -4.76 5.10
CA ALA A 217 -12.33 -4.74 6.17
C ALA A 217 -12.96 -4.22 7.48
N ALA A 218 -12.72 -4.94 8.57
CA ALA A 218 -13.17 -4.53 9.88
C ALA A 218 -12.19 -3.52 10.51
N PRO A 219 -12.67 -2.48 11.21
CA PRO A 219 -11.84 -1.64 12.06
C PRO A 219 -11.05 -2.47 13.09
N ALA A 220 -9.88 -2.00 13.51
CA ALA A 220 -8.98 -2.74 14.41
C ALA A 220 -9.68 -3.23 15.70
N ASN A 221 -10.56 -2.40 16.28
CA ASN A 221 -11.31 -2.74 17.50
C ASN A 221 -12.45 -3.77 17.29
N GLN A 222 -12.73 -4.17 16.06
CA GLN A 222 -13.70 -5.21 15.69
C GLN A 222 -13.02 -6.50 15.20
N LYS A 223 -11.70 -6.49 15.02
CA LYS A 223 -10.93 -7.67 14.66
C LYS A 223 -10.65 -8.52 15.90
N ARG A 224 -10.53 -9.85 15.70
CA ARG A 224 -9.98 -10.72 16.73
C ARG A 224 -8.55 -10.24 17.06
N TYR A 225 -8.26 -10.09 18.34
CA TYR A 225 -6.90 -9.76 18.78
C TYR A 225 -6.06 -11.03 18.79
N PRO A 226 -5.00 -11.13 17.98
CA PRO A 226 -4.13 -12.30 17.96
C PRO A 226 -3.41 -12.48 19.30
N GLU A 227 -3.47 -13.69 19.85
CA GLU A 227 -2.83 -14.02 21.14
C GLU A 227 -1.34 -13.70 21.19
N ILE A 228 -0.63 -13.79 20.05
CA ILE A 228 0.80 -13.50 19.95
C ILE A 228 1.16 -12.09 20.43
N PHE A 229 0.24 -11.10 20.30
CA PHE A 229 0.50 -9.72 20.72
C PHE A 229 0.43 -9.50 22.25
N GLU A 230 -0.05 -10.50 23.02
CA GLU A 230 0.00 -10.46 24.48
C GLU A 230 1.41 -10.75 25.03
N TYR A 231 2.32 -11.25 24.20
CA TYR A 231 3.60 -11.77 24.63
C TYR A 231 4.78 -11.15 23.87
N LEU A 232 5.95 -11.18 24.48
CA LEU A 232 7.18 -10.82 23.82
C LEU A 232 7.51 -11.85 22.73
N GLY A 233 7.74 -11.34 21.52
CA GLY A 233 8.19 -12.10 20.38
C GLY A 233 9.61 -11.73 19.94
N TRP A 234 10.14 -12.51 19.02
CA TRP A 234 11.43 -12.28 18.41
C TRP A 234 11.36 -12.51 16.88
N CYS A 235 12.11 -11.71 16.15
CA CYS A 235 12.27 -11.83 14.70
C CYS A 235 13.73 -12.14 14.37
N SER A 236 13.98 -13.09 13.49
CA SER A 236 15.35 -13.54 13.20
C SER A 236 16.15 -12.55 12.34
N TRP A 237 15.53 -11.56 11.71
CA TRP A 237 16.17 -10.68 10.73
C TRP A 237 17.43 -10.00 11.25
N ASP A 238 17.36 -9.28 12.35
CA ASP A 238 18.52 -8.54 12.88
C ASP A 238 19.61 -9.45 13.47
N ALA A 239 19.25 -10.69 13.84
CA ALA A 239 20.23 -11.65 14.35
C ALA A 239 20.91 -12.47 13.25
N PHE A 240 20.20 -12.77 12.17
CA PHE A 240 20.64 -13.65 11.08
C PHE A 240 20.21 -13.12 9.70
N PRO A 241 20.62 -11.91 9.29
CA PRO A 241 20.04 -11.26 8.11
C PRO A 241 20.25 -12.01 6.79
N TYR A 242 21.30 -12.86 6.70
CA TYR A 242 21.62 -13.57 5.46
C TYR A 242 21.84 -15.07 5.64
N CYS A 243 21.67 -15.62 6.84
CA CYS A 243 22.09 -16.99 7.13
C CYS A 243 21.28 -17.67 8.23
N VAL A 244 19.99 -17.38 8.33
CA VAL A 244 19.13 -18.08 9.30
C VAL A 244 19.17 -19.59 9.06
N SER A 245 19.31 -20.38 10.14
CA SER A 245 19.45 -21.84 10.05
C SER A 245 18.76 -22.55 11.21
N HIS A 246 18.53 -23.85 11.06
CA HIS A 246 18.01 -24.68 12.13
C HIS A 246 18.85 -24.56 13.41
N GLN A 247 20.17 -24.72 13.29
CA GLN A 247 21.10 -24.63 14.43
C GLN A 247 21.08 -23.22 15.05
N GLY A 248 21.09 -22.16 14.24
CA GLY A 248 21.04 -20.78 14.74
C GLY A 248 19.75 -20.47 15.52
N LEU A 249 18.62 -21.01 15.08
CA LEU A 249 17.36 -20.89 15.83
C LEU A 249 17.46 -21.54 17.21
N LEU A 250 17.97 -22.78 17.29
CA LEU A 250 18.14 -23.48 18.56
C LEU A 250 19.07 -22.73 19.52
N GLU A 251 20.19 -22.25 19.01
CA GLU A 251 21.15 -21.46 19.81
C GLU A 251 20.53 -20.20 20.37
N LYS A 252 19.72 -19.49 19.54
CA LYS A 252 19.09 -18.26 19.97
C LYS A 252 17.98 -18.49 21.01
N PHE A 253 17.14 -19.49 20.83
CA PHE A 253 16.11 -19.81 21.82
C PHE A 253 16.71 -20.36 23.14
N GLU A 254 17.83 -21.10 23.08
CA GLU A 254 18.56 -21.50 24.27
C GLU A 254 19.18 -20.29 24.99
N GLU A 255 19.68 -19.31 24.26
CA GLU A 255 20.15 -18.04 24.82
C GLU A 255 19.02 -17.29 25.56
N PHE A 256 17.83 -17.19 24.99
CA PHE A 256 16.66 -16.58 25.66
C PHE A 256 16.30 -17.32 26.95
N LYS A 257 16.27 -18.64 26.91
CA LYS A 257 15.99 -19.48 28.08
C LYS A 257 17.05 -19.27 29.17
N THR A 258 18.33 -19.32 28.83
CA THR A 258 19.44 -19.13 29.76
C THR A 258 19.44 -17.74 30.42
N LYS A 259 19.08 -16.70 29.62
CA LYS A 259 19.01 -15.32 30.10
C LYS A 259 17.66 -14.97 30.75
N ASN A 260 16.73 -15.91 30.87
CA ASN A 260 15.37 -15.71 31.39
C ASN A 260 14.58 -14.62 30.63
N ILE A 261 14.75 -14.52 29.31
CA ILE A 261 13.97 -13.63 28.47
C ILE A 261 12.70 -14.36 28.05
N PRO A 262 11.48 -13.89 28.44
CA PRO A 262 10.24 -14.65 28.29
C PRO A 262 9.64 -14.55 26.88
N VAL A 263 10.41 -14.87 25.85
CA VAL A 263 9.94 -14.95 24.47
C VAL A 263 8.90 -16.06 24.34
N ARG A 264 7.75 -15.78 23.69
CA ARG A 264 6.66 -16.74 23.49
C ARG A 264 6.41 -17.09 22.02
N TRP A 265 6.99 -16.33 21.11
CA TRP A 265 6.91 -16.61 19.68
C TRP A 265 8.16 -16.09 18.96
N GLY A 266 8.46 -16.69 17.81
CA GLY A 266 9.53 -16.26 16.93
C GLY A 266 9.09 -16.19 15.49
N ILE A 267 9.66 -15.28 14.69
CA ILE A 267 9.52 -15.23 13.24
C ILE A 267 10.80 -15.74 12.61
N LEU A 268 10.65 -16.77 11.78
CA LEU A 268 11.65 -17.17 10.80
C LEU A 268 11.55 -16.18 9.65
N ASP A 269 12.41 -15.17 9.69
CA ASP A 269 12.41 -14.06 8.74
C ASP A 269 13.19 -14.42 7.46
N ASP A 270 13.47 -13.45 6.61
CA ASP A 270 14.05 -13.62 5.29
C ASP A 270 15.20 -14.65 5.21
N MET A 271 15.45 -15.20 4.03
CA MET A 271 16.53 -16.13 3.69
C MET A 271 16.36 -17.58 4.18
N TRP A 272 15.17 -18.01 4.57
CA TRP A 272 14.94 -19.41 4.94
C TRP A 272 14.53 -20.31 3.77
N SER A 273 13.92 -19.73 2.70
CA SER A 273 13.46 -20.45 1.51
C SER A 273 14.57 -20.65 0.48
N THR A 274 14.31 -21.51 -0.53
CA THR A 274 15.29 -21.79 -1.60
C THR A 274 15.26 -20.71 -2.68
N LEU A 275 16.39 -20.08 -2.92
CA LEU A 275 16.57 -18.94 -3.85
C LEU A 275 17.54 -19.30 -4.99
N ASP A 276 17.56 -18.48 -6.06
CA ASP A 276 18.37 -18.69 -7.27
C ASP A 276 19.82 -18.21 -7.16
N GLY A 277 20.28 -17.84 -5.99
CA GLY A 277 21.67 -17.38 -5.76
C GLY A 277 22.07 -17.32 -4.30
N GLU A 278 23.33 -16.96 -4.07
CA GLU A 278 23.87 -16.80 -2.72
C GLU A 278 23.43 -15.48 -2.11
N ASN A 279 23.09 -15.55 -0.84
CA ASN A 279 22.56 -14.47 -0.05
C ASN A 279 23.65 -13.52 0.45
N SER A 280 23.52 -12.25 0.12
CA SER A 280 24.35 -11.18 0.67
C SER A 280 23.61 -9.85 0.62
N SER A 281 24.09 -8.84 1.34
CA SER A 281 23.55 -7.48 1.26
C SER A 281 23.59 -6.89 -0.17
N ALA A 282 24.50 -7.38 -1.01
CA ALA A 282 24.65 -6.88 -2.39
C ALA A 282 23.70 -7.57 -3.38
N THR A 283 23.24 -8.78 -3.09
CA THR A 283 22.50 -9.64 -4.07
C THR A 283 21.03 -9.88 -3.69
N MET A 284 20.64 -9.71 -2.42
CA MET A 284 19.32 -10.10 -1.95
C MET A 284 18.16 -9.54 -2.78
N HIS A 285 18.27 -8.29 -3.23
CA HIS A 285 17.22 -7.63 -4.00
C HIS A 285 17.06 -8.12 -5.44
N ASP A 286 18.04 -8.88 -5.95
CA ASP A 286 18.03 -9.46 -7.29
C ASP A 286 17.60 -10.94 -7.30
N LEU A 287 17.49 -11.54 -6.10
CA LEU A 287 17.16 -12.95 -5.96
C LEU A 287 15.67 -13.24 -6.22
N LYS A 288 15.41 -14.46 -6.73
CA LYS A 288 14.09 -15.00 -7.04
C LYS A 288 13.81 -16.24 -6.21
N LEU A 289 12.54 -16.46 -5.91
CA LEU A 289 12.10 -17.68 -5.27
C LEU A 289 12.15 -18.88 -6.23
N VAL A 290 12.99 -19.87 -5.94
CA VAL A 290 13.07 -21.15 -6.64
C VAL A 290 12.07 -22.15 -6.07
N ASP A 291 12.09 -22.33 -4.76
CA ASP A 291 11.14 -23.18 -4.03
C ASP A 291 10.73 -22.51 -2.73
N PHE A 292 9.45 -22.52 -2.41
CA PHE A 292 8.96 -22.05 -1.11
C PHE A 292 9.33 -22.99 0.05
N LYS A 293 9.97 -24.13 -0.24
CA LYS A 293 10.53 -25.02 0.78
C LYS A 293 11.85 -24.47 1.34
N ALA A 294 12.16 -24.86 2.56
CA ALA A 294 13.36 -24.40 3.24
C ALA A 294 14.65 -24.81 2.51
N GLU A 295 15.64 -23.89 2.52
CA GLU A 295 16.97 -24.14 1.94
C GLU A 295 17.67 -25.30 2.65
N SER A 296 18.08 -26.31 1.89
CA SER A 296 18.56 -27.57 2.42
C SER A 296 19.91 -27.50 3.18
N LYS A 297 20.76 -26.51 2.89
CA LYS A 297 22.04 -26.31 3.60
C LYS A 297 21.80 -25.80 5.01
N GLN A 298 20.84 -24.87 5.17
CA GLN A 298 20.50 -24.28 6.47
C GLN A 298 19.50 -25.12 7.24
N PHE A 299 18.66 -25.88 6.54
CA PHE A 299 17.64 -26.75 7.13
C PHE A 299 17.75 -28.18 6.59
N PRO A 300 18.86 -28.91 6.93
CA PRO A 300 19.17 -30.21 6.31
C PRO A 300 18.13 -31.31 6.60
N GLN A 301 17.32 -31.15 7.64
CA GLN A 301 16.22 -32.05 7.99
C GLN A 301 14.85 -31.48 7.60
N GLY A 302 14.86 -30.34 6.87
CA GLY A 302 13.65 -29.62 6.46
C GLY A 302 13.06 -28.72 7.53
N LEU A 303 12.13 -27.85 7.10
CA LEU A 303 11.49 -26.86 7.97
C LEU A 303 10.76 -27.50 9.15
N LYS A 304 10.04 -28.59 8.92
CA LYS A 304 9.25 -29.30 9.95
C LYS A 304 10.12 -29.73 11.15
N ALA A 305 11.29 -30.28 10.88
CA ALA A 305 12.20 -30.73 11.93
C ALA A 305 12.66 -29.53 12.78
N ALA A 306 13.07 -28.44 12.15
CA ALA A 306 13.52 -27.22 12.84
C ALA A 306 12.41 -26.61 13.71
N VAL A 307 11.22 -26.45 13.14
CA VAL A 307 10.07 -25.85 13.85
C VAL A 307 9.62 -26.75 15.01
N SER A 308 9.49 -28.06 14.79
CA SER A 308 9.09 -29.01 15.85
C SER A 308 10.09 -29.00 17.01
N GLU A 309 11.38 -29.04 16.73
CA GLU A 309 12.40 -29.04 17.77
C GLU A 309 12.40 -27.76 18.61
N VAL A 310 12.26 -26.58 17.96
CA VAL A 310 12.13 -25.29 18.67
C VAL A 310 10.87 -25.27 19.54
N LYS A 311 9.73 -25.69 19.01
CA LYS A 311 8.45 -25.71 19.73
C LYS A 311 8.46 -26.68 20.93
N GLU A 312 9.02 -27.86 20.76
CA GLU A 312 9.11 -28.88 21.81
C GLU A 312 10.05 -28.47 22.95
N LYS A 313 11.20 -27.88 22.63
CA LYS A 313 12.20 -27.48 23.64
C LYS A 313 11.87 -26.19 24.39
N TYR A 314 11.18 -25.25 23.74
CA TYR A 314 11.03 -23.90 24.28
C TYR A 314 9.57 -23.46 24.47
N GLY A 315 8.60 -24.21 23.98
CA GLY A 315 7.16 -23.94 24.17
C GLY A 315 6.69 -22.64 23.50
N VAL A 316 7.28 -22.30 22.34
CA VAL A 316 7.01 -21.05 21.59
C VAL A 316 6.19 -21.31 20.35
N LYS A 317 5.45 -20.29 19.88
CA LYS A 317 4.85 -20.28 18.53
C LYS A 317 5.87 -19.83 17.49
N MET A 318 5.74 -20.32 16.26
CA MET A 318 6.63 -19.97 15.16
C MET A 318 5.86 -19.39 13.98
N GLY A 319 6.29 -18.21 13.52
CA GLY A 319 5.85 -17.58 12.29
C GLY A 319 6.87 -17.72 11.17
N ALA A 320 6.41 -17.60 9.92
CA ALA A 320 7.28 -17.54 8.76
C ALA A 320 7.06 -16.25 7.96
N TRP A 321 8.15 -15.63 7.55
CA TRP A 321 8.16 -14.47 6.68
C TRP A 321 8.10 -14.90 5.21
N HIS A 322 7.42 -14.11 4.40
CA HIS A 322 7.55 -14.10 2.95
C HIS A 322 7.11 -12.75 2.38
N PRO A 323 7.63 -12.33 1.21
CA PRO A 323 7.13 -11.13 0.54
C PRO A 323 5.90 -11.48 -0.32
N ILE A 324 5.01 -10.51 -0.50
CA ILE A 324 3.81 -10.67 -1.34
C ILE A 324 4.12 -11.01 -2.81
N THR A 325 5.34 -10.71 -3.26
CA THR A 325 5.81 -10.85 -4.63
C THR A 325 6.57 -12.16 -4.91
N GLY A 326 6.59 -13.09 -3.96
CA GLY A 326 7.36 -14.34 -4.01
C GLY A 326 8.75 -14.20 -3.41
N TYR A 327 9.59 -13.36 -3.99
CA TYR A 327 10.83 -12.84 -3.40
C TYR A 327 11.09 -11.42 -3.89
N TRP A 328 12.22 -10.82 -3.53
CA TRP A 328 12.55 -9.43 -3.88
C TRP A 328 12.55 -9.17 -5.39
N TYR A 329 12.86 -10.17 -6.23
CA TYR A 329 12.79 -10.08 -7.69
C TYR A 329 11.72 -11.00 -8.32
N GLY A 330 10.76 -11.48 -7.54
CA GLY A 330 9.70 -12.38 -8.01
C GLY A 330 10.07 -13.87 -7.91
N PHE A 331 9.56 -14.67 -8.84
CA PHE A 331 9.78 -16.11 -8.89
C PHE A 331 10.77 -16.47 -9.99
N ASP A 332 11.56 -17.52 -9.77
CA ASP A 332 12.35 -18.14 -10.85
C ASP A 332 11.42 -18.89 -11.79
N PRO A 333 11.38 -18.55 -13.10
CA PRO A 333 10.56 -19.23 -14.09
C PRO A 333 10.85 -20.74 -14.21
N ASN A 334 12.07 -21.16 -13.87
CA ASN A 334 12.51 -22.55 -13.88
C ASN A 334 12.47 -23.21 -12.49
N GLY A 335 12.09 -22.45 -11.46
CA GLY A 335 12.02 -22.92 -10.08
C GLY A 335 10.92 -23.96 -9.88
N THR A 336 11.10 -24.77 -8.84
CA THR A 336 10.16 -25.86 -8.48
C THR A 336 8.77 -25.30 -8.21
N THR A 337 8.68 -24.18 -7.48
CA THR A 337 7.40 -23.54 -7.17
C THR A 337 6.58 -23.25 -8.43
N VAL A 338 7.20 -22.66 -9.46
CA VAL A 338 6.51 -22.28 -10.70
C VAL A 338 6.17 -23.52 -11.54
N ARG A 339 7.12 -24.47 -11.66
CA ARG A 339 6.91 -25.69 -12.47
C ARG A 339 5.83 -26.60 -11.92
N GLU A 340 5.70 -26.71 -10.60
CA GLU A 340 4.69 -27.54 -9.95
C GLU A 340 3.31 -26.87 -9.91
N ASN A 341 3.25 -25.55 -10.07
CA ASN A 341 2.02 -24.76 -9.93
C ASN A 341 1.80 -23.76 -11.10
N PRO A 342 2.07 -24.13 -12.36
CA PRO A 342 2.13 -23.18 -13.48
C PRO A 342 0.83 -22.41 -13.73
N GLN A 343 -0.32 -22.95 -13.28
CA GLN A 343 -1.64 -22.34 -13.44
C GLN A 343 -1.77 -21.00 -12.71
N TYR A 344 -1.02 -20.76 -11.65
CA TYR A 344 -1.13 -19.53 -10.83
C TYR A 344 -0.24 -18.40 -11.33
N PHE A 345 0.74 -18.68 -12.19
CA PHE A 345 1.79 -17.72 -12.55
C PHE A 345 1.60 -17.08 -13.91
N THR A 346 2.16 -15.89 -14.03
CA THR A 346 2.26 -15.13 -15.27
C THR A 346 3.53 -14.28 -15.26
N GLN A 347 3.88 -13.74 -16.42
CA GLN A 347 4.99 -12.79 -16.55
C GLN A 347 4.45 -11.36 -16.62
N ASN A 348 5.04 -10.46 -15.85
CA ASN A 348 4.74 -9.05 -15.93
C ASN A 348 5.50 -8.34 -17.06
N ASN A 349 5.26 -7.03 -17.26
CA ASN A 349 5.91 -6.26 -18.32
C ASN A 349 7.43 -6.10 -18.16
N ASP A 350 7.96 -6.27 -16.94
CA ASP A 350 9.39 -6.23 -16.65
C ASP A 350 10.05 -7.63 -16.69
N VAL A 351 9.38 -8.60 -17.33
CA VAL A 351 9.84 -9.99 -17.53
C VAL A 351 9.98 -10.77 -16.20
N ARG A 352 9.40 -10.29 -15.11
CA ARG A 352 9.37 -10.99 -13.82
C ARG A 352 8.19 -11.95 -13.77
N VAL A 353 8.40 -13.13 -13.21
CA VAL A 353 7.31 -14.07 -12.93
C VAL A 353 6.65 -13.69 -11.60
N VAL A 354 5.34 -13.56 -11.62
CA VAL A 354 4.50 -13.20 -10.48
C VAL A 354 3.26 -14.07 -10.46
N VAL A 355 2.57 -14.15 -9.32
CA VAL A 355 1.24 -14.76 -9.27
C VAL A 355 0.28 -13.86 -10.06
N LYS A 356 -0.66 -14.45 -10.81
CA LYS A 356 -1.67 -13.67 -11.54
C LYS A 356 -2.47 -12.79 -10.56
N PRO A 357 -2.77 -11.53 -10.91
CA PRO A 357 -3.49 -10.61 -10.03
C PRO A 357 -5.00 -10.86 -10.03
N THR A 358 -5.41 -12.09 -9.72
CA THR A 358 -6.80 -12.49 -9.44
C THR A 358 -6.91 -13.05 -8.03
N ALA A 359 -8.05 -12.88 -7.39
CA ALA A 359 -8.26 -13.41 -6.04
C ALA A 359 -8.14 -14.94 -6.00
N GLU A 360 -8.60 -15.63 -7.05
CA GLU A 360 -8.56 -17.07 -7.19
C GLU A 360 -7.13 -17.61 -7.32
N ASP A 361 -6.30 -17.01 -8.20
CA ASP A 361 -4.93 -17.45 -8.39
C ASP A 361 -4.07 -17.14 -7.17
N MET A 362 -4.27 -15.97 -6.57
CA MET A 362 -3.58 -15.57 -5.36
C MET A 362 -3.93 -16.48 -4.17
N PHE A 363 -5.22 -16.79 -4.00
CA PHE A 363 -5.67 -17.77 -3.00
C PHE A 363 -5.07 -19.16 -3.28
N GLY A 364 -5.15 -19.65 -4.52
CA GLY A 364 -4.70 -20.99 -4.89
C GLY A 364 -3.20 -21.19 -4.61
N TYR A 365 -2.37 -20.24 -5.03
CA TYR A 365 -0.94 -20.27 -4.74
C TYR A 365 -0.65 -20.21 -3.23
N HIS A 366 -1.20 -19.20 -2.52
CA HIS A 366 -0.92 -19.04 -1.09
C HIS A 366 -1.49 -20.19 -0.27
N ASN A 367 -2.65 -20.75 -0.64
CA ASN A 367 -3.17 -21.93 0.04
C ASN A 367 -2.24 -23.13 -0.09
N THR A 368 -1.64 -23.35 -1.27
CA THR A 368 -0.63 -24.41 -1.48
C THR A 368 0.59 -24.17 -0.60
N PHE A 369 1.10 -22.95 -0.60
CA PHE A 369 2.26 -22.56 0.20
C PHE A 369 1.96 -22.64 1.72
N TYR A 370 0.84 -22.12 2.16
CA TYR A 370 0.48 -22.10 3.58
C TYR A 370 0.11 -23.48 4.13
N THR A 371 -0.40 -24.37 3.31
CA THR A 371 -0.55 -25.78 3.68
C THR A 371 0.81 -26.41 4.02
N TYR A 372 1.83 -26.18 3.19
CA TYR A 372 3.20 -26.62 3.51
C TYR A 372 3.71 -26.01 4.84
N LEU A 373 3.52 -24.71 5.07
CA LEU A 373 3.93 -24.06 6.30
C LEU A 373 3.20 -24.62 7.53
N LYS A 374 1.88 -24.81 7.42
CA LYS A 374 1.05 -25.42 8.48
C LYS A 374 1.49 -26.84 8.81
N ASP A 375 1.76 -27.67 7.79
CA ASP A 375 2.25 -29.03 7.95
C ASP A 375 3.66 -29.08 8.58
N ALA A 376 4.45 -28.03 8.40
CA ALA A 376 5.73 -27.84 9.06
C ALA A 376 5.59 -27.32 10.51
N GLY A 377 4.38 -27.00 10.98
CA GLY A 377 4.12 -26.52 12.34
C GLY A 377 4.19 -25.01 12.53
N ILE A 378 4.22 -24.23 11.46
CA ILE A 378 4.10 -22.75 11.50
C ILE A 378 2.71 -22.37 11.99
N ASP A 379 2.62 -21.37 12.85
CA ASP A 379 1.40 -20.91 13.52
C ASP A 379 0.82 -19.64 12.89
N PHE A 380 1.64 -18.82 12.23
CA PHE A 380 1.24 -17.56 11.59
C PHE A 380 2.24 -17.13 10.50
N VAL A 381 1.89 -16.12 9.72
CA VAL A 381 2.79 -15.58 8.68
C VAL A 381 3.03 -14.08 8.86
N LYS A 382 4.22 -13.63 8.45
CA LYS A 382 4.56 -12.22 8.22
C LYS A 382 4.65 -12.00 6.72
N VAL A 383 3.81 -11.12 6.16
CA VAL A 383 3.78 -10.81 4.73
C VAL A 383 4.39 -9.44 4.49
N ASP A 384 5.51 -9.41 3.80
CA ASP A 384 6.31 -8.22 3.56
C ASP A 384 6.18 -7.71 2.11
N CYS A 385 6.87 -6.61 1.79
CA CYS A 385 6.95 -6.00 0.46
C CYS A 385 5.59 -5.58 -0.11
N GLN A 386 4.65 -5.15 0.73
CA GLN A 386 3.31 -4.73 0.33
C GLN A 386 3.32 -3.59 -0.71
N SER A 387 4.26 -2.64 -0.58
CA SER A 387 4.46 -1.55 -1.55
C SER A 387 4.95 -2.02 -2.92
N GLY A 388 5.51 -3.23 -3.00
CA GLY A 388 5.96 -3.85 -4.24
C GLY A 388 4.88 -4.02 -5.30
N LEU A 389 3.60 -4.00 -4.90
CA LEU A 389 2.46 -4.06 -5.82
C LEU A 389 2.54 -3.02 -6.93
N GLU A 390 2.96 -1.80 -6.63
CA GLU A 390 3.05 -0.71 -7.60
C GLU A 390 4.04 -1.00 -8.74
N TRP A 391 5.06 -1.82 -8.50
CA TRP A 391 6.09 -2.14 -9.47
C TRP A 391 5.88 -3.49 -10.14
N PHE A 392 5.55 -4.50 -9.34
CA PHE A 392 5.40 -5.86 -9.84
C PHE A 392 4.16 -6.05 -10.72
N TYR A 393 3.08 -5.31 -10.41
CA TYR A 393 1.80 -5.46 -11.10
C TYR A 393 1.42 -4.27 -11.98
N ARG A 394 2.37 -3.37 -12.26
CA ARG A 394 2.16 -2.25 -13.18
C ARG A 394 1.64 -2.73 -14.53
N ASN A 395 0.56 -2.09 -15.02
CA ASN A 395 -0.16 -2.42 -16.26
C ASN A 395 -0.86 -3.79 -16.30
N MET A 396 -0.85 -4.58 -15.24
CA MET A 396 -1.58 -5.85 -15.19
C MET A 396 -3.05 -5.68 -14.76
N GLY A 397 -3.35 -4.59 -14.10
CA GLY A 397 -4.67 -4.12 -13.68
C GLY A 397 -4.54 -2.69 -13.17
N THR A 398 -5.63 -2.07 -12.74
CA THR A 398 -5.54 -0.84 -11.95
C THR A 398 -5.04 -1.18 -10.54
N ILE A 399 -4.39 -0.22 -9.87
CA ILE A 399 -3.78 -0.51 -8.56
C ILE A 399 -4.82 -0.97 -7.53
N GLY A 400 -6.03 -0.41 -7.58
CA GLY A 400 -7.11 -0.82 -6.67
C GLY A 400 -7.59 -2.25 -6.94
N GLU A 401 -7.77 -2.63 -8.22
CA GLU A 401 -8.15 -4.01 -8.61
C GLU A 401 -7.08 -5.01 -8.19
N VAL A 402 -5.82 -4.70 -8.46
CA VAL A 402 -4.68 -5.57 -8.11
C VAL A 402 -4.58 -5.74 -6.60
N ALA A 403 -4.57 -4.65 -5.83
CA ALA A 403 -4.45 -4.71 -4.38
C ALA A 403 -5.61 -5.49 -3.75
N ASP A 404 -6.85 -5.25 -4.19
CA ASP A 404 -8.04 -5.95 -3.70
C ASP A 404 -7.96 -7.47 -3.98
N ALA A 405 -7.54 -7.84 -5.18
CA ALA A 405 -7.37 -9.25 -5.57
C ALA A 405 -6.28 -9.95 -4.73
N LEU A 406 -5.11 -9.33 -4.59
CA LEU A 406 -3.99 -9.90 -3.85
C LEU A 406 -4.31 -10.09 -2.38
N HIS A 407 -4.83 -9.05 -1.73
CA HIS A 407 -5.20 -9.11 -0.31
C HIS A 407 -6.34 -10.08 -0.07
N THR A 408 -7.39 -10.09 -0.89
CA THR A 408 -8.50 -11.05 -0.77
C THR A 408 -8.01 -12.48 -0.85
N GLY A 409 -7.12 -12.80 -1.78
CA GLY A 409 -6.58 -14.14 -1.93
C GLY A 409 -5.69 -14.57 -0.76
N ILE A 410 -4.78 -13.70 -0.33
CA ILE A 410 -3.89 -13.96 0.81
C ILE A 410 -4.68 -14.10 2.12
N GLU A 411 -5.58 -13.17 2.42
CA GLU A 411 -6.40 -13.20 3.63
C GLU A 411 -7.29 -14.46 3.69
N GLY A 412 -7.85 -14.88 2.53
CA GLY A 412 -8.58 -16.13 2.44
C GLY A 412 -7.72 -17.36 2.76
N ALA A 413 -6.49 -17.41 2.26
CA ALA A 413 -5.55 -18.49 2.52
C ALA A 413 -5.05 -18.48 3.98
N VAL A 414 -4.79 -17.30 4.57
CA VAL A 414 -4.44 -17.16 5.99
C VAL A 414 -5.60 -17.60 6.88
N GLY A 415 -6.83 -17.20 6.55
CA GLY A 415 -8.02 -17.61 7.31
C GLY A 415 -8.19 -19.13 7.36
N LEU A 416 -7.90 -19.81 6.26
CA LEU A 416 -8.02 -21.28 6.17
C LEU A 416 -6.90 -22.03 6.91
N ASN A 417 -5.67 -21.50 6.89
CA ASN A 417 -4.49 -22.21 7.39
C ASN A 417 -4.06 -21.76 8.80
N PHE A 418 -4.27 -20.50 9.18
CA PHE A 418 -3.71 -19.89 10.39
C PHE A 418 -4.77 -19.14 11.23
N ASP A 419 -6.06 -19.47 11.09
CA ASP A 419 -7.16 -18.81 11.81
C ASP A 419 -7.20 -17.27 11.66
N GLY A 420 -6.55 -16.75 10.63
CA GLY A 420 -6.42 -15.31 10.37
C GLY A 420 -5.23 -14.63 11.04
N ASP A 421 -4.28 -15.37 11.59
CA ASP A 421 -3.08 -14.80 12.22
C ASP A 421 -2.03 -14.42 11.16
N ILE A 422 -1.98 -13.13 10.86
CA ILE A 422 -1.07 -12.50 9.89
C ILE A 422 -0.48 -11.22 10.48
N ILE A 423 0.80 -10.98 10.18
CA ILE A 423 1.51 -9.71 10.42
C ILE A 423 1.86 -9.11 9.05
N ASN A 424 1.54 -7.85 8.83
CA ASN A 424 1.84 -7.09 7.61
C ASN A 424 2.82 -5.96 7.90
#